data_0da8c2d7ec599541e2ffbafe78615387
#
_entry.id   0da8c2d7ec599541e2ffbafe78615387
#
_cell.length_a   1.000
_cell.length_b   1.000
_cell.length_c   1.000
_cell.angle_alpha   90.00
_cell.angle_beta   90.00
_cell.angle_gamma   90.00
#
_symmetry.space_group_name_H-M   'P 1'
#
loop_
_entity.id
_entity.type
_entity.pdbx_description
1 polymer ?
#
loop_
_entity_poly.entity_id
_entity_poly.type
_entity_poly.pdbx_seq_one_letter_code
_entity_poly.pdbx_strand_id
1 'polypeptide(L)'
;RSIGEFNERVEEGGTLRRFEAKSTAADPDRWIYDDGVLPYVVVVVDELADLMMTVQSAVERPLTFLAQKARAIGIHLIVATQRPSVNVITGLIKANFPSRIAFRVASKTDSRTILDQNGADSLLGNGDMLFLPPSTSEPVRIQGAYISTAETDRMMAWYRDQIEIRNKALDEVEAAK
;
A
#
# COMPACT_ATOMS: atom_id res chain seq x y z
N ARG A 1 6.87 -18.92 1.09
CA ARG A 1 6.52 -18.89 -0.34
C ARG A 1 5.93 -17.53 -0.64
N SER A 2 6.47 -16.85 -1.65
CA SER A 2 6.16 -15.47 -1.98
C SER A 2 5.54 -15.36 -3.37
N ILE A 3 4.94 -14.20 -3.68
CA ILE A 3 4.47 -13.89 -5.04
C ILE A 3 5.62 -13.96 -6.06
N GLY A 4 6.84 -13.55 -5.68
CA GLY A 4 8.02 -13.65 -6.54
C GLY A 4 8.33 -15.08 -6.95
N GLU A 5 8.40 -16.00 -5.99
CA GLU A 5 8.60 -17.43 -6.29
C GLU A 5 7.45 -18.02 -7.10
N PHE A 6 6.23 -17.54 -6.90
CA PHE A 6 5.09 -17.98 -7.69
C PHE A 6 5.20 -17.50 -9.13
N ASN A 7 5.48 -16.21 -9.34
CA ASN A 7 5.61 -15.62 -10.68
C ASN A 7 6.78 -16.22 -11.45
N GLU A 8 7.93 -16.43 -10.82
CA GLU A 8 9.08 -17.12 -11.41
C GLU A 8 8.70 -18.51 -11.95
N ARG A 9 7.95 -19.29 -11.18
CA ARG A 9 7.46 -20.60 -11.62
C ARG A 9 6.47 -20.55 -12.77
N VAL A 10 5.65 -19.49 -12.84
CA VAL A 10 4.74 -19.25 -13.97
C VAL A 10 5.55 -18.93 -15.22
N GLU A 11 6.56 -18.05 -15.13
CA GLU A 11 7.43 -17.67 -16.24
C GLU A 11 8.28 -18.84 -16.76
N GLU A 12 8.73 -19.73 -15.87
CA GLU A 12 9.45 -20.95 -16.22
C GLU A 12 8.57 -22.03 -16.88
N GLY A 13 7.25 -21.79 -17.00
CA GLY A 13 6.30 -22.76 -17.58
C GLY A 13 5.96 -23.92 -16.66
N GLY A 14 6.18 -23.76 -15.35
CA GLY A 14 5.83 -24.75 -14.35
C GLY A 14 4.31 -24.95 -14.24
N THR A 15 3.86 -26.20 -14.16
CA THR A 15 2.45 -26.49 -13.90
C THR A 15 2.09 -26.14 -12.47
N LEU A 16 1.29 -25.08 -12.30
CA LEU A 16 0.76 -24.66 -11.02
C LEU A 16 -0.70 -25.06 -10.89
N ARG A 17 -1.12 -25.43 -9.68
CA ARG A 17 -2.50 -25.82 -9.41
C ARG A 17 -3.25 -24.73 -8.67
N ARG A 18 -4.48 -24.43 -9.10
CA ARG A 18 -5.41 -23.59 -8.34
C ARG A 18 -5.80 -24.28 -7.05
N PHE A 19 -5.87 -23.54 -5.95
CA PHE A 19 -6.39 -24.04 -4.70
C PHE A 19 -7.89 -23.76 -4.63
N GLU A 20 -8.71 -24.79 -4.79
CA GLU A 20 -10.14 -24.71 -4.48
C GLU A 20 -10.47 -25.59 -3.28
N ALA A 21 -11.12 -25.01 -2.30
CA ALA A 21 -11.31 -25.61 -0.98
C ALA A 21 -12.27 -26.80 -0.94
N LYS A 22 -13.01 -27.13 -1.97
CA LYS A 22 -13.90 -28.32 -2.04
C LYS A 22 -14.34 -28.56 -3.48
N SER A 23 -13.76 -29.48 -4.20
CA SER A 23 -14.37 -30.00 -5.40
C SER A 23 -14.06 -31.48 -5.56
N THR A 24 -15.11 -32.24 -5.80
CA THR A 24 -15.14 -33.61 -6.22
C THR A 24 -15.18 -33.74 -7.74
N ALA A 25 -14.70 -32.75 -8.47
CA ALA A 25 -14.82 -32.69 -9.94
C ALA A 25 -13.80 -33.61 -10.62
N ALA A 26 -14.27 -34.36 -11.57
CA ALA A 26 -13.55 -35.39 -12.32
C ALA A 26 -12.57 -34.87 -13.38
N ASP A 27 -12.39 -33.55 -13.52
CA ASP A 27 -11.51 -32.96 -14.52
C ASP A 27 -10.22 -32.44 -13.89
N PRO A 28 -9.07 -33.11 -14.07
CA PRO A 28 -7.80 -32.71 -13.50
C PRO A 28 -7.24 -31.41 -14.11
N ASP A 29 -7.61 -31.04 -15.34
CA ASP A 29 -7.09 -29.85 -16.01
C ASP A 29 -7.77 -28.55 -15.52
N ARG A 30 -8.93 -28.65 -14.94
CA ARG A 30 -9.63 -27.53 -14.29
C ARG A 30 -8.82 -26.86 -13.16
N TRP A 31 -7.83 -27.53 -12.64
CA TRP A 31 -6.99 -27.09 -11.52
C TRP A 31 -5.67 -26.45 -11.98
N ILE A 32 -5.41 -26.42 -13.26
CA ILE A 32 -4.21 -25.79 -13.79
C ILE A 32 -4.39 -24.28 -13.74
N TYR A 33 -3.39 -23.59 -13.20
CA TYR A 33 -3.32 -22.14 -13.22
C TYR A 33 -2.69 -21.69 -14.54
N ASP A 34 -3.43 -20.90 -15.31
CA ASP A 34 -3.08 -20.40 -16.65
C ASP A 34 -3.24 -18.89 -16.80
N ASP A 35 -3.54 -18.18 -15.71
CA ASP A 35 -3.83 -16.74 -15.74
C ASP A 35 -2.58 -15.87 -15.84
N GLY A 36 -1.38 -16.45 -15.98
CA GLY A 36 -0.11 -15.72 -16.08
C GLY A 36 0.43 -15.22 -14.74
N VAL A 37 1.37 -14.28 -14.78
CA VAL A 37 1.98 -13.71 -13.57
C VAL A 37 1.00 -12.85 -12.77
N LEU A 38 1.07 -12.96 -11.43
CA LEU A 38 0.25 -12.13 -10.56
C LEU A 38 0.87 -10.73 -10.41
N PRO A 39 0.08 -9.66 -10.56
CA PRO A 39 0.58 -8.31 -10.35
C PRO A 39 0.79 -8.02 -8.87
N TYR A 40 1.75 -7.14 -8.56
CA TYR A 40 1.81 -6.50 -7.26
C TYR A 40 0.65 -5.50 -7.12
N VAL A 41 0.05 -5.46 -5.94
CA VAL A 41 -1.07 -4.55 -5.63
C VAL A 41 -0.61 -3.55 -4.58
N VAL A 42 -0.81 -2.27 -4.85
CA VAL A 42 -0.59 -1.21 -3.86
C VAL A 42 -1.94 -0.63 -3.46
N VAL A 43 -2.25 -0.71 -2.18
CA VAL A 43 -3.48 -0.13 -1.61
C VAL A 43 -3.10 1.13 -0.84
N VAL A 44 -3.70 2.25 -1.20
CA VAL A 44 -3.48 3.54 -0.55
C VAL A 44 -4.75 3.93 0.22
N VAL A 45 -4.59 4.19 1.52
CA VAL A 45 -5.61 4.79 2.38
C VAL A 45 -5.17 6.21 2.67
N ASP A 46 -5.82 7.19 2.06
CA ASP A 46 -5.46 8.60 2.12
C ASP A 46 -5.74 9.23 3.50
N GLU A 47 -6.89 8.93 4.10
CA GLU A 47 -7.25 9.39 5.43
C GLU A 47 -7.83 8.24 6.29
N LEU A 48 -6.97 7.64 7.11
CA LEU A 48 -7.37 6.55 8.00
C LEU A 48 -8.39 7.01 9.05
N ALA A 49 -8.30 8.25 9.51
CA ALA A 49 -9.18 8.75 10.56
C ALA A 49 -10.65 8.70 10.15
N ASP A 50 -10.98 8.99 8.90
CA ASP A 50 -12.36 8.97 8.42
C ASP A 50 -12.96 7.54 8.47
N LEU A 51 -12.15 6.54 8.21
CA LEU A 51 -12.55 5.13 8.34
C LEU A 51 -12.68 4.71 9.82
N MET A 52 -11.69 5.06 10.64
CA MET A 52 -11.66 4.68 12.06
C MET A 52 -12.76 5.37 12.88
N MET A 53 -13.14 6.60 12.54
CA MET A 53 -14.23 7.32 13.22
C MET A 53 -15.61 6.78 12.87
N THR A 54 -15.77 6.13 11.72
CA THR A 54 -17.07 5.62 11.26
C THR A 54 -17.35 4.24 11.82
N VAL A 55 -16.43 3.29 11.65
CA VAL A 55 -16.64 1.88 12.05
C VAL A 55 -15.29 1.26 12.44
N GLN A 56 -14.70 1.71 13.55
CA GLN A 56 -13.35 1.32 13.99
C GLN A 56 -13.12 -0.20 13.96
N SER A 57 -13.99 -0.98 14.58
CA SER A 57 -13.80 -2.45 14.69
C SER A 57 -13.89 -3.17 13.35
N ALA A 58 -14.64 -2.63 12.39
CA ALA A 58 -14.78 -3.19 11.06
C ALA A 58 -13.61 -2.83 10.14
N VAL A 59 -12.79 -1.83 10.50
CA VAL A 59 -11.63 -1.37 9.71
C VAL A 59 -10.31 -1.87 10.32
N GLU A 60 -10.11 -1.67 11.61
CA GLU A 60 -8.84 -1.94 12.28
C GLU A 60 -8.39 -3.40 12.15
N ARG A 61 -9.29 -4.35 12.44
CA ARG A 61 -8.95 -5.78 12.37
C ARG A 61 -8.66 -6.28 10.96
N PRO A 62 -9.50 -6.02 9.94
CA PRO A 62 -9.18 -6.39 8.55
C PRO A 62 -7.90 -5.75 8.04
N LEU A 63 -7.67 -4.46 8.34
CA LEU A 63 -6.47 -3.75 7.92
C LEU A 63 -5.20 -4.38 8.52
N THR A 64 -5.21 -4.69 9.82
CA THR A 64 -4.09 -5.35 10.48
C THR A 64 -3.89 -6.79 10.01
N PHE A 65 -4.96 -7.55 9.78
CA PHE A 65 -4.88 -8.88 9.19
C PHE A 65 -4.26 -8.83 7.78
N LEU A 66 -4.68 -7.87 6.96
CA LEU A 66 -4.11 -7.65 5.64
C LEU A 66 -2.62 -7.30 5.74
N ALA A 67 -2.23 -6.38 6.63
CA ALA A 67 -0.83 -6.01 6.84
C ALA A 67 0.05 -7.21 7.23
N GLN A 68 -0.47 -8.13 8.06
CA GLN A 68 0.24 -9.34 8.49
C GLN A 68 0.44 -10.37 7.37
N LYS A 69 -0.54 -10.53 6.47
CA LYS A 69 -0.58 -11.62 5.49
C LYS A 69 -0.22 -11.18 4.07
N ALA A 70 -0.50 -9.95 3.73
CA ALA A 70 -0.47 -9.47 2.36
C ALA A 70 0.94 -9.30 1.78
N ARG A 71 1.95 -9.06 2.62
CA ARG A 71 3.34 -8.88 2.17
C ARG A 71 3.85 -10.04 1.31
N ALA A 72 3.60 -11.26 1.74
CA ALA A 72 4.06 -12.46 1.03
C ALA A 72 3.35 -12.66 -0.31
N ILE A 73 2.12 -12.18 -0.44
CA ILE A 73 1.30 -12.30 -1.65
C ILE A 73 1.33 -11.05 -2.54
N GLY A 74 2.27 -10.13 -2.27
CA GLY A 74 2.53 -8.97 -3.11
C GLY A 74 1.53 -7.82 -2.98
N ILE A 75 0.81 -7.72 -1.86
CA ILE A 75 -0.05 -6.58 -1.56
C ILE A 75 0.68 -5.66 -0.58
N HIS A 76 0.86 -4.41 -0.97
CA HIS A 76 1.51 -3.37 -0.19
C HIS A 76 0.49 -2.33 0.27
N LEU A 77 0.61 -1.90 1.53
CA LEU A 77 -0.31 -0.93 2.13
C LEU A 77 0.43 0.37 2.43
N ILE A 78 -0.13 1.48 1.96
CA ILE A 78 0.27 2.83 2.33
C ILE A 78 -0.93 3.45 3.04
N VAL A 79 -0.76 3.76 4.32
CA VAL A 79 -1.84 4.29 5.15
C VAL A 79 -1.43 5.66 5.67
N ALA A 80 -2.23 6.68 5.35
CA ALA A 80 -1.99 8.05 5.75
C ALA A 80 -3.13 8.60 6.61
N THR A 81 -2.82 9.63 7.40
CA THR A 81 -3.81 10.40 8.14
C THR A 81 -3.27 11.79 8.46
N GLN A 82 -4.13 12.79 8.41
CA GLN A 82 -3.87 14.15 8.87
C GLN A 82 -4.29 14.36 10.34
N ARG A 83 -4.88 13.32 10.98
CA ARG A 83 -5.38 13.37 12.36
C ARG A 83 -4.67 12.31 13.22
N PRO A 84 -3.41 12.54 13.63
CA PRO A 84 -2.61 11.58 14.36
C PRO A 84 -3.04 11.48 15.83
N SER A 85 -4.21 10.92 16.09
CA SER A 85 -4.71 10.66 17.44
C SER A 85 -4.52 9.19 17.84
N VAL A 86 -4.51 8.90 19.13
CA VAL A 86 -4.39 7.54 19.66
C VAL A 86 -5.54 6.61 19.27
N ASN A 87 -6.71 7.19 18.94
CA ASN A 87 -7.88 6.46 18.45
C ASN A 87 -7.75 6.07 16.96
N VAL A 88 -6.89 6.73 16.22
CA VAL A 88 -6.62 6.47 14.80
C VAL A 88 -5.36 5.63 14.64
N ILE A 89 -4.26 6.06 15.26
CA ILE A 89 -2.98 5.35 15.26
C ILE A 89 -2.89 4.52 16.55
N THR A 90 -3.66 3.46 16.60
CA THR A 90 -3.75 2.59 17.77
C THR A 90 -2.48 1.74 17.95
N GLY A 91 -2.33 1.12 19.12
CA GLY A 91 -1.25 0.16 19.36
C GLY A 91 -1.27 -1.02 18.37
N LEU A 92 -2.48 -1.46 17.95
CA LEU A 92 -2.64 -2.54 16.98
C LEU A 92 -2.19 -2.12 15.58
N ILE A 93 -2.51 -0.90 15.15
CA ILE A 93 -2.00 -0.32 13.89
C ILE A 93 -0.48 -0.21 13.95
N LYS A 94 0.10 0.38 15.00
CA LYS A 94 1.55 0.53 15.13
C LYS A 94 2.31 -0.80 15.11
N ALA A 95 1.77 -1.84 15.73
CA ALA A 95 2.38 -3.16 15.76
C ALA A 95 2.44 -3.83 14.38
N ASN A 96 1.52 -3.48 13.46
CA ASN A 96 1.42 -4.08 12.13
C ASN A 96 1.94 -3.17 11.00
N PHE A 97 2.16 -1.89 11.32
CA PHE A 97 2.79 -0.90 10.45
C PHE A 97 4.05 -0.36 11.15
N PRO A 98 5.11 -1.17 11.24
CA PRO A 98 6.32 -0.79 11.98
C PRO A 98 7.13 0.29 11.26
N SER A 99 7.02 0.39 9.95
CA SER A 99 7.62 1.45 9.14
C SER A 99 6.73 2.68 9.17
N ARG A 100 7.23 3.80 9.70
CA ARG A 100 6.42 5.00 9.90
C ARG A 100 7.13 6.24 9.40
N ILE A 101 6.38 7.17 8.85
CA ILE A 101 6.84 8.48 8.40
C ILE A 101 5.99 9.52 9.10
N ALA A 102 6.64 10.52 9.70
CA ALA A 102 5.99 11.72 10.19
C ALA A 102 6.53 12.94 9.45
N PHE A 103 5.66 13.68 8.80
CA PHE A 103 5.90 15.04 8.40
C PHE A 103 5.72 15.98 9.59
N ARG A 104 5.91 17.30 9.38
CA ARG A 104 5.70 18.29 10.44
C ARG A 104 4.29 18.17 11.04
N VAL A 105 4.23 18.08 12.36
CA VAL A 105 2.99 18.04 13.13
C VAL A 105 2.88 19.26 14.06
N ALA A 106 1.68 19.48 14.61
CA ALA A 106 1.41 20.64 15.43
C ALA A 106 1.97 20.52 16.86
N SER A 107 2.12 19.31 17.38
CA SER A 107 2.49 19.11 18.77
C SER A 107 3.45 17.93 18.99
N LYS A 108 4.15 17.94 20.15
CA LYS A 108 4.96 16.80 20.62
C LYS A 108 4.11 15.55 20.86
N THR A 109 2.84 15.74 21.26
CA THR A 109 1.91 14.63 21.44
C THR A 109 1.63 13.91 20.12
N ASP A 110 1.42 14.65 19.03
CA ASP A 110 1.22 14.08 17.69
C ASP A 110 2.47 13.32 17.23
N SER A 111 3.66 13.89 17.46
CA SER A 111 4.93 13.22 17.16
C SER A 111 5.03 11.88 17.90
N ARG A 112 4.73 11.86 19.19
CA ARG A 112 4.75 10.62 20.00
C ARG A 112 3.68 9.62 19.54
N THR A 113 2.52 10.09 19.12
CA THR A 113 1.46 9.22 18.62
C THR A 113 1.92 8.47 17.37
N ILE A 114 2.66 9.13 16.47
CA ILE A 114 3.14 8.52 15.23
C ILE A 114 4.41 7.70 15.48
N LEU A 115 5.43 8.31 16.10
CA LEU A 115 6.80 7.80 16.13
C LEU A 115 7.19 7.15 17.47
N ASP A 116 6.35 7.25 18.49
CA ASP A 116 6.66 6.95 19.90
C ASP A 116 7.75 7.88 20.49
N GLN A 117 8.15 8.94 19.76
CA GLN A 117 9.19 9.91 20.10
C GLN A 117 8.80 11.33 19.70
N ASN A 118 9.49 12.32 20.27
CA ASN A 118 9.39 13.71 19.86
C ASN A 118 10.20 13.96 18.58
N GLY A 119 10.02 15.13 17.98
CA GLY A 119 10.86 15.65 16.92
C GLY A 119 10.10 16.05 15.66
N ALA A 120 8.97 15.42 15.35
CA ALA A 120 8.19 15.80 14.18
C ALA A 120 7.53 17.20 14.31
N ASP A 121 7.34 17.68 15.54
CA ASP A 121 6.91 19.06 15.85
C ASP A 121 7.95 20.13 15.49
N SER A 122 9.21 19.73 15.35
CA SER A 122 10.34 20.63 15.05
C SER A 122 10.80 20.59 13.60
N LEU A 123 10.10 19.83 12.74
CA LEU A 123 10.37 19.76 11.31
C LEU A 123 10.03 21.08 10.60
N LEU A 124 10.71 21.34 9.49
CA LEU A 124 10.58 22.60 8.75
C LEU A 124 9.35 22.63 7.84
N GLY A 125 8.75 21.49 7.51
CA GLY A 125 7.71 21.36 6.48
C GLY A 125 8.29 21.15 5.09
N ASN A 126 7.47 21.29 4.05
CA ASN A 126 7.89 21.17 2.65
C ASN A 126 8.66 19.87 2.32
N GLY A 127 8.20 18.73 2.85
CA GLY A 127 8.81 17.43 2.63
C GLY A 127 9.88 17.05 3.65
N ASP A 128 10.21 17.90 4.63
CA ASP A 128 11.05 17.54 5.77
C ASP A 128 10.30 16.54 6.65
N MET A 129 10.89 15.36 6.89
CA MET A 129 10.22 14.25 7.55
C MET A 129 11.15 13.45 8.46
N LEU A 130 10.55 12.75 9.40
CA LEU A 130 11.20 11.70 10.17
C LEU A 130 10.70 10.33 9.69
N PHE A 131 11.61 9.48 9.29
CA PHE A 131 11.35 8.10 8.89
C PHE A 131 11.82 7.14 9.99
N LEU A 132 10.93 6.33 10.51
CA LEU A 132 11.21 5.26 11.44
C LEU A 132 11.22 3.93 10.67
N PRO A 133 12.40 3.32 10.44
CA PRO A 133 12.49 2.00 9.82
C PRO A 133 11.92 0.89 10.73
N PRO A 134 11.49 -0.25 10.16
CA PRO A 134 10.84 -1.32 10.93
C PRO A 134 11.78 -2.05 11.91
N SER A 135 13.08 -1.90 11.76
CA SER A 135 14.09 -2.63 12.54
C SER A 135 14.81 -1.76 13.58
N THR A 136 14.46 -0.49 13.70
CA THR A 136 15.13 0.44 14.61
C THR A 136 14.10 1.19 15.47
N SER A 137 14.58 1.72 16.60
CA SER A 137 13.82 2.65 17.45
C SER A 137 14.15 4.12 17.16
N GLU A 138 15.19 4.38 16.36
CA GLU A 138 15.68 5.73 16.08
C GLU A 138 15.21 6.20 14.71
N PRO A 139 14.41 7.27 14.62
CA PRO A 139 13.99 7.83 13.35
C PRO A 139 15.15 8.56 12.67
N VAL A 140 15.19 8.45 11.35
CA VAL A 140 16.11 9.14 10.47
C VAL A 140 15.42 10.35 9.86
N ARG A 141 16.05 11.53 9.93
CA ARG A 141 15.54 12.74 9.26
C ARG A 141 15.88 12.70 7.80
N ILE A 142 14.88 12.88 6.97
CA ILE A 142 15.00 12.84 5.50
C ILE A 142 14.32 14.09 4.94
N GLN A 143 14.93 14.69 3.93
CA GLN A 143 14.29 15.74 3.12
C GLN A 143 13.67 15.09 1.89
N GLY A 144 12.35 15.03 1.86
CA GLY A 144 11.57 14.62 0.68
C GLY A 144 11.42 15.76 -0.32
N ALA A 145 11.04 15.43 -1.54
CA ALA A 145 10.64 16.41 -2.53
C ALA A 145 9.32 17.09 -2.11
N TYR A 146 9.26 18.39 -2.26
CA TYR A 146 7.99 19.11 -2.18
C TYR A 146 7.38 19.21 -3.58
N ILE A 147 6.12 18.79 -3.69
CA ILE A 147 5.35 18.87 -4.92
C ILE A 147 4.21 19.87 -4.70
N SER A 148 4.18 20.94 -5.47
CA SER A 148 3.09 21.92 -5.43
C SER A 148 1.82 21.39 -6.08
N THR A 149 0.67 22.00 -5.76
CA THR A 149 -0.62 21.66 -6.41
C THR A 149 -0.52 21.78 -7.93
N ALA A 150 0.12 22.84 -8.46
CA ALA A 150 0.28 23.03 -9.90
C ALA A 150 1.15 21.93 -10.56
N GLU A 151 2.13 21.39 -9.85
CA GLU A 151 2.94 20.25 -10.33
C GLU A 151 2.15 18.96 -10.29
N THR A 152 1.36 18.76 -9.24
CA THR A 152 0.43 17.61 -9.15
C THR A 152 -0.58 17.63 -10.30
N ASP A 153 -1.17 18.79 -10.59
CA ASP A 153 -2.14 18.94 -11.69
C ASP A 153 -1.50 18.63 -13.05
N ARG A 154 -0.27 19.10 -13.30
CA ARG A 154 0.47 18.76 -14.52
C ARG A 154 0.77 17.27 -14.63
N MET A 155 1.19 16.65 -13.54
CA MET A 155 1.45 15.22 -13.49
C MET A 155 0.16 14.43 -13.77
N MET A 156 -0.95 14.81 -13.15
CA MET A 156 -2.24 14.16 -13.37
C MET A 156 -2.78 14.34 -14.79
N ALA A 157 -2.53 15.51 -15.42
CA ALA A 157 -2.85 15.73 -16.82
C ALA A 157 -2.06 14.77 -17.72
N TRP A 158 -0.75 14.67 -17.49
CA TRP A 158 0.11 13.76 -18.25
C TRP A 158 -0.35 12.29 -18.13
N TYR A 159 -0.71 11.82 -16.93
CA TYR A 159 -1.23 10.46 -16.75
C TYR A 159 -2.54 10.22 -17.50
N ARG A 160 -3.46 11.21 -17.51
CA ARG A 160 -4.72 11.11 -18.28
C ARG A 160 -4.44 10.97 -19.77
N ASP A 161 -3.53 11.78 -20.31
CA ASP A 161 -3.13 11.70 -21.71
C ASP A 161 -2.53 10.33 -22.06
N GLN A 162 -1.66 9.78 -21.19
CA GLN A 162 -1.07 8.46 -21.39
C GLN A 162 -2.11 7.33 -21.38
N ILE A 163 -3.10 7.42 -20.49
CA ILE A 163 -4.21 6.45 -20.44
C ILE A 163 -5.02 6.52 -21.72
N GLU A 164 -5.32 7.71 -22.22
CA GLU A 164 -6.10 7.90 -23.45
C GLU A 164 -5.34 7.33 -24.67
N ILE A 165 -4.04 7.61 -24.78
CA ILE A 165 -3.20 7.06 -25.84
C ILE A 165 -3.20 5.53 -25.80
N ARG A 166 -3.02 4.94 -24.62
CA ARG A 166 -3.03 3.49 -24.44
C ARG A 166 -4.37 2.87 -24.82
N ASN A 167 -5.47 3.47 -24.39
CA ASN A 167 -6.82 2.95 -24.71
C ASN A 167 -7.09 3.00 -26.21
N LYS A 168 -6.73 4.07 -26.89
CA LYS A 168 -6.84 4.17 -28.36
C LYS A 168 -6.04 3.06 -29.06
N ALA A 169 -4.81 2.80 -28.60
CA ALA A 169 -4.00 1.73 -29.17
C ALA A 169 -4.61 0.32 -28.95
N LEU A 170 -5.25 0.09 -27.82
CA LEU A 170 -5.96 -1.16 -27.54
C LEU A 170 -7.18 -1.33 -28.43
N ASP A 171 -7.99 -0.27 -28.59
CA ASP A 171 -9.17 -0.27 -29.45
C ASP A 171 -8.79 -0.56 -30.93
N GLU A 172 -7.68 0.02 -31.41
CA GLU A 172 -7.15 -0.25 -32.74
C GLU A 172 -6.72 -1.72 -32.95
N VAL A 173 -6.11 -2.31 -31.92
CA VAL A 173 -5.70 -3.73 -31.97
C VAL A 173 -6.91 -4.66 -31.92
N GLU A 174 -7.97 -4.32 -31.18
CA GLU A 174 -9.21 -5.10 -31.17
C GLU A 174 -9.99 -4.98 -32.46
N ALA A 175 -10.01 -3.79 -33.09
CA ALA A 175 -10.68 -3.56 -34.36
C ALA A 175 -9.97 -4.26 -35.56
N ALA A 176 -8.69 -4.64 -35.40
CA ALA A 176 -7.91 -5.33 -36.41
C ALA A 176 -7.99 -6.87 -36.34
N LYS A 177 -8.68 -7.42 -35.36
CA LYS A 177 -8.93 -8.86 -35.18
C LYS A 177 -10.28 -9.27 -35.77
#